data_0fc9d17ccf8c0e6ca02319d38e4c03b1
#
_entry.id   0fc9d17ccf8c0e6ca02319d38e4c03b1
#
_cell.length_a   1.000
_cell.length_b   1.000
_cell.length_c   1.000
_cell.angle_alpha   90.00
_cell.angle_beta   90.00
_cell.angle_gamma   90.00
#
_symmetry.space_group_name_H-M   'P 1'
#
loop_
_entity.id
_entity.type
_entity.pdbx_description
1 polymer ?
#
loop_
_entity_poly.entity_id
_entity_poly.type
_entity_poly.pdbx_seq_one_letter_code
_entity_poly.pdbx_strand_id
1 'polypeptide(L)'
;MSSGQREGSLEAPIRHPLDWRSDDFYDESKLFDELERVFDICHGCRRCFNLCHSFPTLFDTIDESETMELDSVPKTAYWEVVDHCYLCDMCYMSKCPYVPPHEFNIDFPHLMLRAKAARFQREGASFRDRTLAATDKVGKLAGIPVVAQTVN
;
A
#
# COMPACT_ATOMS: atom_id res chain seq x y z
N MET A 1 -32.19 5.96 -21.02
CA MET A 1 -31.32 4.81 -21.32
C MET A 1 -30.41 4.66 -20.08
N SER A 2 -30.69 3.65 -19.27
CA SER A 2 -29.87 3.33 -18.07
C SER A 2 -28.47 2.96 -18.55
N SER A 3 -27.47 3.78 -18.22
CA SER A 3 -26.08 3.38 -18.35
C SER A 3 -25.84 2.26 -17.33
N GLY A 4 -25.96 1.01 -17.78
CA GLY A 4 -25.57 -0.12 -16.95
C GLY A 4 -24.17 0.13 -16.44
N GLN A 5 -24.00 0.12 -15.12
CA GLN A 5 -22.70 0.18 -14.47
C GLN A 5 -21.83 -0.91 -15.10
N ARG A 6 -20.83 -0.50 -15.88
CA ARG A 6 -19.84 -1.44 -16.41
C ARG A 6 -18.97 -1.86 -15.25
N GLU A 7 -18.86 -3.16 -15.01
CA GLU A 7 -17.88 -3.69 -14.08
C GLU A 7 -16.46 -3.40 -14.60
N GLY A 8 -15.88 -2.30 -14.13
CA GLY A 8 -14.53 -1.89 -14.48
C GLY A 8 -14.44 -1.01 -15.73
N SER A 9 -13.21 -0.66 -16.09
CA SER A 9 -12.86 0.13 -17.27
C SER A 9 -11.87 -0.62 -18.15
N LEU A 10 -12.04 -0.50 -19.48
CA LEU A 10 -11.08 -0.95 -20.48
C LEU A 10 -10.16 0.18 -20.98
N GLU A 11 -10.34 1.38 -20.46
CA GLU A 11 -9.52 2.53 -20.80
C GLU A 11 -8.12 2.41 -20.15
N ALA A 12 -7.13 3.06 -20.76
CA ALA A 12 -5.80 3.13 -20.18
C ALA A 12 -5.86 3.84 -18.82
N PRO A 13 -5.17 3.33 -17.78
CA PRO A 13 -5.16 3.97 -16.49
C PRO A 13 -4.63 5.40 -16.54
N ILE A 14 -5.30 6.30 -15.84
CA ILE A 14 -4.86 7.69 -15.65
C ILE A 14 -4.42 7.84 -14.21
N ARG A 15 -3.13 8.03 -13.97
CA ARG A 15 -2.61 8.17 -12.62
C ARG A 15 -2.56 9.61 -12.19
N HIS A 16 -3.17 9.90 -11.05
CA HIS A 16 -3.11 11.22 -10.43
C HIS A 16 -1.83 11.35 -9.59
N PRO A 17 -1.13 12.50 -9.63
CA PRO A 17 0.03 12.73 -8.78
C PRO A 17 -0.38 12.78 -7.31
N LEU A 18 0.49 12.29 -6.43
CA LEU A 18 0.32 12.42 -4.98
C LEU A 18 0.63 13.85 -4.52
N ASP A 19 -0.28 14.44 -3.78
CA ASP A 19 -0.08 15.75 -3.14
C ASP A 19 0.66 15.61 -1.79
N TRP A 20 1.88 15.05 -1.84
CA TRP A 20 2.70 14.75 -0.66
C TRP A 20 3.16 15.98 0.13
N ARG A 21 2.91 17.19 -0.40
CA ARG A 21 3.23 18.46 0.28
C ARG A 21 2.07 19.03 1.07
N SER A 22 0.85 18.50 0.89
CA SER A 22 -0.30 18.95 1.63
C SER A 22 -0.33 18.33 3.03
N ASP A 23 -0.85 19.05 4.01
CA ASP A 23 -1.05 18.52 5.36
C ASP A 23 -2.08 17.37 5.35
N ASP A 24 -3.05 17.41 4.45
CA ASP A 24 -4.05 16.36 4.26
C ASP A 24 -3.45 15.01 3.85
N PHE A 25 -2.29 15.01 3.19
CA PHE A 25 -1.61 13.77 2.81
C PHE A 25 -1.18 12.96 4.04
N TYR A 26 -0.78 13.64 5.11
CA TYR A 26 -0.30 13.03 6.36
C TYR A 26 -1.37 12.94 7.44
N ASP A 27 -2.56 13.49 7.20
CA ASP A 27 -3.68 13.40 8.14
C ASP A 27 -4.10 11.93 8.31
N GLU A 28 -3.96 11.43 9.54
CA GLU A 28 -4.19 10.02 9.85
C GLU A 28 -5.67 9.65 9.75
N SER A 29 -6.58 10.55 10.12
CA SER A 29 -8.02 10.28 10.00
C SER A 29 -8.43 10.12 8.54
N LYS A 30 -8.02 11.07 7.68
CA LYS A 30 -8.29 11.01 6.24
C LYS A 30 -7.61 9.83 5.55
N LEU A 31 -6.45 9.41 6.07
CA LEU A 31 -5.77 8.22 5.58
C LEU A 31 -6.57 6.96 5.90
N PHE A 32 -7.05 6.82 7.14
CA PHE A 32 -7.83 5.65 7.54
C PHE A 32 -9.18 5.59 6.87
N ASP A 33 -9.85 6.72 6.66
CA ASP A 33 -11.11 6.79 5.91
C ASP A 33 -10.92 6.28 4.46
N GLU A 34 -9.81 6.66 3.83
CA GLU A 34 -9.49 6.20 2.48
C GLU A 34 -9.04 4.72 2.45
N LEU A 35 -8.28 4.26 3.45
CA LEU A 35 -7.94 2.85 3.59
C LEU A 35 -9.20 1.99 3.73
N GLU A 36 -10.13 2.40 4.59
CA GLU A 36 -11.39 1.71 4.82
C GLU A 36 -12.22 1.62 3.52
N ARG A 37 -12.39 2.74 2.83
CA ARG A 37 -13.09 2.78 1.55
C ARG A 37 -12.48 1.85 0.50
N VAL A 38 -11.16 1.87 0.36
CA VAL A 38 -10.47 1.06 -0.65
C VAL A 38 -10.43 -0.41 -0.26
N PHE A 39 -10.24 -0.74 1.01
CA PHE A 39 -10.21 -2.11 1.50
C PHE A 39 -11.57 -2.79 1.36
N ASP A 40 -12.65 -2.08 1.61
CA ASP A 40 -14.02 -2.58 1.40
C ASP A 40 -14.27 -2.94 -0.07
N ILE A 41 -13.91 -2.05 -0.99
CA ILE A 41 -14.02 -2.31 -2.44
C ILE A 41 -13.12 -3.49 -2.86
N CYS A 42 -11.89 -3.56 -2.35
CA CYS A 42 -10.97 -4.66 -2.66
C CYS A 42 -11.47 -6.01 -2.11
N HIS A 43 -12.04 -6.03 -0.91
CA HIS A 43 -12.63 -7.21 -0.31
C HIS A 43 -13.83 -7.72 -1.13
N GLY A 44 -14.72 -6.85 -1.57
CA GLY A 44 -15.83 -7.22 -2.45
C GLY A 44 -15.38 -7.72 -3.84
N CYS A 45 -14.25 -7.22 -4.35
CA CYS A 45 -13.74 -7.57 -5.70
C CYS A 45 -12.85 -8.83 -5.73
N ARG A 46 -11.92 -8.97 -4.82
CA ARG A 46 -10.96 -10.08 -4.63
C ARG A 46 -10.11 -10.49 -5.84
N ARG A 47 -10.09 -9.72 -6.93
CA ARG A 47 -9.34 -10.07 -8.16
C ARG A 47 -7.82 -10.19 -7.94
N CYS A 48 -7.28 -9.49 -6.96
CA CYS A 48 -5.85 -9.39 -6.72
C CYS A 48 -5.32 -10.45 -5.74
N PHE A 49 -6.15 -11.39 -5.32
CA PHE A 49 -5.83 -12.42 -4.32
C PHE A 49 -4.46 -13.09 -4.55
N ASN A 50 -4.10 -13.36 -5.79
CA ASN A 50 -2.88 -14.10 -6.14
C ASN A 50 -1.70 -13.22 -6.56
N LEU A 51 -1.76 -11.89 -6.40
CA LEU A 51 -0.68 -11.00 -6.85
C LEU A 51 0.46 -10.85 -5.85
N CYS A 52 0.13 -10.71 -4.57
CA CYS A 52 1.09 -10.51 -3.50
C CYS A 52 0.47 -10.84 -2.14
N HIS A 53 1.25 -10.79 -1.06
CA HIS A 53 0.76 -11.10 0.29
C HIS A 53 -0.22 -10.06 0.87
N SER A 54 -0.19 -8.82 0.40
CA SER A 54 -1.05 -7.75 0.90
C SER A 54 -2.54 -8.06 0.77
N PHE A 55 -2.94 -8.67 -0.36
CA PHE A 55 -4.36 -8.98 -0.60
C PHE A 55 -4.88 -10.19 0.18
N PRO A 56 -4.20 -11.34 0.22
CA PRO A 56 -4.60 -12.42 1.13
C PRO A 56 -4.68 -11.94 2.58
N THR A 57 -3.68 -11.20 3.07
CA THR A 57 -3.72 -10.62 4.43
C THR A 57 -4.96 -9.76 4.66
N LEU A 58 -5.31 -8.90 3.70
CA LEU A 58 -6.53 -8.09 3.78
C LEU A 58 -7.79 -8.96 3.86
N PHE A 59 -7.90 -9.95 2.97
CA PHE A 59 -9.10 -10.76 2.87
C PHE A 59 -9.25 -11.69 4.06
N ASP A 60 -8.18 -12.34 4.51
CA ASP A 60 -8.19 -13.22 5.67
C ASP A 60 -8.52 -12.42 6.95
N THR A 61 -7.94 -11.22 7.11
CA THR A 61 -8.24 -10.34 8.26
C THR A 61 -9.73 -9.97 8.33
N ILE A 62 -10.37 -9.74 7.19
CA ILE A 62 -11.81 -9.42 7.15
C ILE A 62 -12.63 -10.69 7.34
N ASP A 63 -12.33 -11.78 6.63
CA ASP A 63 -13.07 -13.03 6.68
C ASP A 63 -13.02 -13.68 8.07
N GLU A 64 -11.95 -13.47 8.84
CA GLU A 64 -11.78 -13.95 10.21
C GLU A 64 -12.35 -13.00 11.27
N SER A 65 -12.84 -11.83 10.88
CA SER A 65 -13.43 -10.86 11.80
C SER A 65 -14.83 -11.28 12.25
N GLU A 66 -15.34 -10.67 13.34
CA GLU A 66 -16.60 -11.10 13.98
C GLU A 66 -17.81 -11.01 13.03
N THR A 67 -17.88 -9.97 12.22
CA THR A 67 -18.98 -9.77 11.25
C THR A 67 -18.65 -10.29 9.86
N MET A 68 -17.41 -10.72 9.61
CA MET A 68 -16.85 -11.00 8.27
C MET A 68 -16.94 -9.77 7.34
N GLU A 69 -16.95 -8.59 7.93
CA GLU A 69 -16.99 -7.30 7.26
C GLU A 69 -15.93 -6.36 7.87
N LEU A 70 -15.57 -5.32 7.14
CA LEU A 70 -14.50 -4.40 7.53
C LEU A 70 -14.82 -3.61 8.82
N ASP A 71 -16.09 -3.47 9.17
CA ASP A 71 -16.57 -2.73 10.34
C ASP A 71 -16.11 -3.33 11.68
N SER A 72 -15.86 -4.64 11.73
CA SER A 72 -15.35 -5.33 12.93
C SER A 72 -13.82 -5.47 12.95
N VAL A 73 -13.12 -5.05 11.90
CA VAL A 73 -11.66 -5.12 11.83
C VAL A 73 -11.03 -3.92 12.55
N PRO A 74 -10.15 -4.14 13.55
CA PRO A 74 -9.46 -3.03 14.20
C PRO A 74 -8.53 -2.31 13.24
N LYS A 75 -8.55 -0.99 13.23
CA LYS A 75 -7.71 -0.16 12.32
C LYS A 75 -6.21 -0.44 12.44
N THR A 76 -5.76 -0.99 13.57
CA THR A 76 -4.37 -1.41 13.76
C THR A 76 -3.97 -2.58 12.85
N ALA A 77 -4.92 -3.45 12.47
CA ALA A 77 -4.66 -4.55 11.55
C ALA A 77 -4.39 -4.08 10.10
N TYR A 78 -4.84 -2.89 9.73
CA TYR A 78 -4.58 -2.33 8.39
C TYR A 78 -3.08 -2.15 8.11
N TRP A 79 -2.28 -1.94 9.15
CA TRP A 79 -0.83 -1.80 9.00
C TRP A 79 -0.15 -3.07 8.52
N GLU A 80 -0.69 -4.24 8.83
CA GLU A 80 -0.17 -5.51 8.31
C GLU A 80 -0.37 -5.59 6.79
N VAL A 81 -1.53 -5.19 6.31
CA VAL A 81 -1.82 -5.09 4.86
C VAL A 81 -0.86 -4.12 4.18
N VAL A 82 -0.63 -2.95 4.80
CA VAL A 82 0.31 -1.92 4.30
C VAL A 82 1.74 -2.46 4.25
N ASP A 83 2.17 -3.23 5.26
CA ASP A 83 3.54 -3.75 5.34
C ASP A 83 3.81 -4.80 4.27
N HIS A 84 2.84 -5.62 3.92
CA HIS A 84 2.94 -6.61 2.85
C HIS A 84 2.91 -6.03 1.43
N CYS A 85 2.64 -4.74 1.27
CA CYS A 85 2.68 -4.09 -0.04
C CYS A 85 4.10 -3.66 -0.41
N TYR A 86 4.62 -4.20 -1.52
CA TYR A 86 5.96 -3.89 -2.06
C TYR A 86 5.97 -2.71 -3.04
N LEU A 87 4.86 -2.02 -3.25
CA LEU A 87 4.72 -0.89 -4.18
C LEU A 87 5.13 -1.23 -5.63
N CYS A 88 4.87 -2.47 -6.06
CA CYS A 88 5.28 -2.98 -7.38
C CYS A 88 4.34 -2.59 -8.52
N ASP A 89 3.23 -1.92 -8.24
CA ASP A 89 2.21 -1.47 -9.20
C ASP A 89 1.47 -2.57 -9.99
N MET A 90 1.74 -3.84 -9.76
CA MET A 90 1.12 -4.94 -10.52
C MET A 90 -0.41 -4.93 -10.45
N CYS A 91 -0.97 -4.64 -9.26
CA CYS A 91 -2.42 -4.55 -9.10
C CYS A 91 -3.01 -3.39 -9.89
N TYR A 92 -2.33 -2.24 -9.94
CA TYR A 92 -2.77 -1.06 -10.68
C TYR A 92 -2.70 -1.28 -12.20
N MET A 93 -1.55 -1.76 -12.69
CA MET A 93 -1.26 -1.82 -14.12
C MET A 93 -1.93 -2.99 -14.84
N SER A 94 -2.21 -4.10 -14.18
CA SER A 94 -2.61 -5.33 -14.87
C SER A 94 -3.90 -5.97 -14.39
N LYS A 95 -4.41 -5.62 -13.21
CA LYS A 95 -5.53 -6.36 -12.61
C LYS A 95 -6.73 -5.52 -12.19
N CYS A 96 -6.53 -4.31 -11.67
CA CYS A 96 -7.61 -3.53 -11.09
C CYS A 96 -8.50 -2.91 -12.17
N PRO A 97 -9.79 -3.27 -12.23
CA PRO A 97 -10.72 -2.66 -13.17
C PRO A 97 -11.25 -1.29 -12.71
N TYR A 98 -10.89 -0.89 -11.48
CA TYR A 98 -11.44 0.28 -10.79
C TYR A 98 -10.43 1.44 -10.69
N VAL A 99 -9.31 1.33 -11.42
CA VAL A 99 -8.35 2.44 -11.51
C VAL A 99 -8.96 3.62 -12.28
N PRO A 100 -8.49 4.86 -12.05
CA PRO A 100 -8.93 5.99 -12.85
C PRO A 100 -8.79 5.70 -14.36
N PRO A 101 -9.78 6.08 -15.18
CA PRO A 101 -10.90 7.02 -14.92
C PRO A 101 -12.19 6.40 -14.34
N HIS A 102 -12.13 5.19 -13.77
CA HIS A 102 -13.30 4.60 -13.14
C HIS A 102 -13.75 5.43 -11.92
N GLU A 103 -15.08 5.48 -11.65
CA GLU A 103 -15.66 6.29 -10.57
C GLU A 103 -15.12 5.94 -9.17
N PHE A 104 -14.74 4.68 -8.94
CA PHE A 104 -14.14 4.25 -7.65
C PHE A 104 -12.73 4.79 -7.45
N ASN A 105 -12.05 5.23 -8.49
CA ASN A 105 -10.76 5.91 -8.43
C ASN A 105 -9.73 5.19 -7.54
N ILE A 106 -9.58 3.86 -7.72
CA ILE A 106 -8.68 3.04 -6.89
C ILE A 106 -7.24 3.16 -7.37
N ASP A 107 -6.37 3.67 -6.50
CA ASP A 107 -4.92 3.56 -6.65
C ASP A 107 -4.32 2.95 -5.38
N PHE A 108 -4.43 1.63 -5.26
CA PHE A 108 -3.95 0.89 -4.11
C PHE A 108 -2.46 1.12 -3.82
N PRO A 109 -1.53 1.07 -4.80
CA PRO A 109 -0.12 1.31 -4.52
C PRO A 109 0.17 2.71 -3.98
N HIS A 110 -0.48 3.75 -4.54
CA HIS A 110 -0.33 5.12 -4.04
C HIS A 110 -0.91 5.29 -2.64
N LEU A 111 -2.02 4.63 -2.32
CA LEU A 111 -2.57 4.63 -0.97
C LEU A 111 -1.61 3.96 0.03
N MET A 112 -1.02 2.81 -0.34
CA MET A 112 -0.01 2.14 0.48
C MET A 112 1.25 3.01 0.65
N LEU A 113 1.69 3.70 -0.40
CA LEU A 113 2.80 4.64 -0.32
C LEU A 113 2.47 5.81 0.64
N ARG A 114 1.26 6.37 0.56
CA ARG A 114 0.78 7.39 1.48
C ARG A 114 0.81 6.90 2.92
N ALA A 115 0.30 5.69 3.18
CA ALA A 115 0.29 5.09 4.52
C ALA A 115 1.71 4.89 5.07
N LYS A 116 2.63 4.34 4.26
CA LYS A 116 4.04 4.19 4.64
C LYS A 116 4.71 5.54 4.92
N ALA A 117 4.44 6.56 4.10
CA ALA A 117 4.99 7.91 4.27
C ALA A 117 4.46 8.59 5.54
N ALA A 118 3.16 8.50 5.82
CA ALA A 118 2.56 9.04 7.04
C ALA A 118 3.13 8.37 8.30
N ARG A 119 3.26 7.04 8.31
CA ARG A 119 3.89 6.31 9.41
C ARG A 119 5.37 6.71 9.57
N PHE A 120 6.11 6.83 8.49
CA PHE A 120 7.51 7.26 8.54
C PHE A 120 7.67 8.68 9.08
N GLN A 121 6.77 9.60 8.72
CA GLN A 121 6.78 10.96 9.26
C GLN A 121 6.53 10.97 10.78
N ARG A 122 5.63 10.12 11.27
CA ARG A 122 5.27 10.01 12.69
C ARG A 122 6.36 9.33 13.53
N GLU A 123 6.91 8.22 13.06
CA GLU A 123 7.76 7.30 13.84
C GLU A 123 9.23 7.37 13.42
N GLY A 124 9.52 7.85 12.23
CA GLY A 124 10.85 7.79 11.62
C GLY A 124 11.21 6.37 11.18
N ALA A 125 12.50 6.15 10.95
CA ALA A 125 13.03 4.83 10.63
C ALA A 125 13.80 4.22 11.81
N SER A 126 13.73 2.91 11.96
CA SER A 126 14.52 2.18 12.93
C SER A 126 16.04 2.35 12.67
N PHE A 127 16.88 2.11 13.68
CA PHE A 127 18.33 2.14 13.48
C PHE A 127 18.77 1.17 12.37
N ARG A 128 18.19 -0.03 12.35
CA ARG A 128 18.45 -1.03 11.32
C ARG A 128 18.12 -0.50 9.92
N ASP A 129 16.95 0.07 9.74
CA ASP A 129 16.50 0.56 8.43
C ASP A 129 17.34 1.74 7.95
N ARG A 130 17.68 2.67 8.86
CA ARG A 130 18.60 3.78 8.56
C ARG A 130 19.99 3.29 8.13
N THR A 131 20.48 2.23 8.79
CA THR A 131 21.79 1.67 8.46
C THR A 131 21.77 0.99 7.11
N LEU A 132 20.75 0.15 6.83
CA LEU A 132 20.60 -0.53 5.55
C LEU A 132 20.34 0.43 4.39
N ALA A 133 19.58 1.49 4.63
CA ALA A 133 19.32 2.52 3.62
C ALA A 133 20.52 3.45 3.36
N ALA A 134 21.49 3.53 4.29
CA ALA A 134 22.68 4.36 4.14
C ALA A 134 23.76 3.66 3.29
N THR A 135 23.43 3.29 2.07
CA THR A 135 24.27 2.50 1.14
C THR A 135 25.66 3.08 0.93
N ASP A 136 25.77 4.41 0.85
CA ASP A 136 27.07 5.08 0.70
C ASP A 136 27.99 4.88 1.91
N LYS A 137 27.43 4.94 3.13
CA LYS A 137 28.20 4.72 4.37
C LYS A 137 28.59 3.26 4.51
N VAL A 138 27.63 2.36 4.28
CA VAL A 138 27.87 0.92 4.33
C VAL A 138 28.87 0.50 3.26
N GLY A 139 28.75 1.02 2.04
CA GLY A 139 29.67 0.75 0.94
C GLY A 139 31.10 1.25 1.21
N LYS A 140 31.25 2.44 1.80
CA LYS A 140 32.58 2.94 2.24
C LYS A 140 33.21 2.07 3.30
N LEU A 141 32.45 1.59 4.29
CA LEU A 141 32.94 0.68 5.33
C LEU A 141 33.31 -0.69 4.73
N ALA A 142 32.45 -1.26 3.91
CA ALA A 142 32.69 -2.55 3.25
C ALA A 142 33.88 -2.51 2.28
N GLY A 143 34.21 -1.34 1.72
CA GLY A 143 35.37 -1.13 0.85
C GLY A 143 36.71 -1.07 1.58
N ILE A 144 36.74 -1.05 2.90
CA ILE A 144 38.00 -1.12 3.68
C ILE A 144 38.52 -2.57 3.62
N PRO A 145 39.76 -2.81 3.12
CA PRO A 145 40.25 -4.18 2.91
C PRO A 145 40.19 -5.08 4.13
N VAL A 146 40.44 -4.54 5.32
CA VAL A 146 40.41 -5.31 6.59
C VAL A 146 38.98 -5.73 6.94
N VAL A 147 37.97 -4.89 6.68
CA VAL A 147 36.56 -5.20 6.94
C VAL A 147 36.07 -6.27 5.97
N ALA A 148 36.43 -6.15 4.71
CA ALA A 148 36.08 -7.15 3.68
C ALA A 148 36.65 -8.54 3.99
N GLN A 149 37.84 -8.62 4.56
CA GLN A 149 38.49 -9.89 4.95
C GLN A 149 37.90 -10.54 6.21
N THR A 150 37.29 -9.73 7.10
CA THR A 150 36.69 -10.24 8.35
C THR A 150 35.22 -10.63 8.21
N VAL A 151 34.53 -10.14 7.20
CA VAL A 151 33.10 -10.44 6.96
C VAL A 151 32.87 -11.56 5.94
N ASN A 152 33.88 -11.91 5.16
CA ASN A 152 33.90 -13.07 4.27
C ASN A 152 34.56 -14.26 5.01
#